data_aa7d68251c327f00a7a6853ef399c094
#
_entry.id   aa7d68251c327f00a7a6853ef399c094
#
_cell.length_a   1.000
_cell.length_b   1.000
_cell.length_c   1.000
_cell.angle_alpha   90.00
_cell.angle_beta   90.00
_cell.angle_gamma   90.00
#
_symmetry.space_group_name_H-M   'P 1'
#
loop_
_entity.id
_entity.type
_entity.pdbx_description
1 polymer ?
#
loop_
_entity_poly.entity_id
_entity_poly.type
_entity_poly.pdbx_seq_one_letter_code
_entity_poly.pdbx_strand_id
1 'polypeptide(L)' 'MNLLNEEIRAIQHTMTHLRMAIPLESDSGKKLKLQNDLKELDEILNDKLEQCEEYVG' A
#
# COMPACT_ATOMS: atom_id res chain seq x y z
N MET A 1 16.93 12.53 7.94
CA MET A 1 15.55 12.23 7.58
C MET A 1 15.51 11.44 6.28
N ASN A 2 14.78 10.36 6.25
CA ASN A 2 14.78 9.47 5.09
C ASN A 2 13.43 9.55 4.36
N LEU A 3 13.45 10.12 3.15
CA LEU A 3 12.24 10.27 2.33
C LEU A 3 11.62 8.91 2.00
N LEU A 4 12.46 7.89 1.85
CA LEU A 4 11.97 6.55 1.55
C LEU A 4 11.11 6.01 2.69
N ASN A 5 11.51 6.26 3.94
CA ASN A 5 10.71 5.85 5.09
C ASN A 5 9.37 6.57 5.14
N GLU A 6 9.34 7.84 4.77
CA GLU A 6 8.10 8.59 4.73
C GLU A 6 7.16 8.06 3.65
N GLU A 7 7.73 7.71 2.48
CA GLU A 7 6.95 7.12 1.41
C GLU A 7 6.37 5.77 1.81
N ILE A 8 7.18 4.93 2.43
CA ILE A 8 6.72 3.62 2.92
C ILE A 8 5.59 3.79 3.91
N ARG A 9 5.74 4.72 4.84
CA ARG A 9 4.72 4.97 5.85
C ARG A 9 3.42 5.46 5.24
N ALA A 10 3.50 6.35 4.24
CA ALA A 10 2.33 6.86 3.54
C ALA A 10 1.60 5.74 2.80
N ILE A 11 2.34 4.87 2.15
CA ILE A 11 1.76 3.72 1.45
C ILE A 11 1.07 2.80 2.43
N GLN A 12 1.71 2.48 3.55
CA GLN A 12 1.13 1.61 4.58
C GLN A 12 -0.16 2.20 5.13
N HIS A 13 -0.19 3.51 5.34
CA HIS A 13 -1.37 4.20 5.83
C HIS A 13 -2.52 4.08 4.83
N THR A 14 -2.25 4.31 3.56
CA THR A 14 -3.25 4.18 2.50
C THR A 14 -3.76 2.75 2.40
N MET A 15 -2.86 1.78 2.49
CA MET A 15 -3.24 0.36 2.46
C MET A 15 -4.18 0.01 3.62
N THR A 16 -3.91 0.54 4.80
CA THR A 16 -4.77 0.32 5.97
C THR A 16 -6.17 0.88 5.70
N HIS A 17 -6.26 2.07 5.12
CA HIS A 17 -7.53 2.66 4.75
C HIS A 17 -8.30 1.79 3.77
N LEU A 18 -7.62 1.27 2.76
CA LEU A 18 -8.23 0.41 1.76
C LEU A 18 -8.74 -0.89 2.40
N ARG A 19 -7.95 -1.48 3.28
CA ARG A 19 -8.34 -2.71 3.98
C ARG A 19 -9.59 -2.51 4.83
N MET A 20 -9.72 -1.32 5.41
CA MET A 20 -10.90 -1.00 6.21
C MET A 20 -12.10 -0.68 5.35
N ALA A 21 -11.88 -0.07 4.18
CA ALA A 21 -12.96 0.32 3.27
C ALA A 21 -13.55 -0.87 2.52
N ILE A 22 -12.74 -1.86 2.16
CA ILE A 22 -13.18 -3.01 1.36
C ILE A 22 -14.39 -3.71 1.98
N PRO A 23 -14.35 -4.12 3.27
CA PRO A 23 -15.50 -4.81 3.86
C PRO A 23 -16.73 -3.93 4.04
N LEU A 24 -16.55 -2.61 4.03
CA LEU A 24 -17.66 -1.67 4.17
C LEU A 24 -18.32 -1.33 2.85
N GLU A 25 -17.67 -1.66 1.73
CA GLU A 25 -18.19 -1.35 0.41
C GLU A 25 -19.18 -2.42 -0.02
N SER A 26 -20.41 -2.01 -0.35
CA SER A 26 -21.46 -2.92 -0.77
C SER A 26 -21.50 -3.13 -2.28
N ASP A 27 -20.92 -2.23 -3.05
CA ASP A 27 -20.85 -2.32 -4.50
C ASP A 27 -19.68 -3.20 -4.91
N SER A 28 -19.98 -4.32 -5.59
CA SER A 28 -18.94 -5.29 -5.96
C SER A 28 -17.93 -4.71 -6.95
N GLY A 29 -18.36 -3.81 -7.84
CA GLY A 29 -17.44 -3.15 -8.77
C GLY A 29 -16.46 -2.24 -8.07
N LYS A 30 -16.96 -1.45 -7.14
CA LYS A 30 -16.10 -0.55 -6.33
C LYS A 30 -15.19 -1.36 -5.42
N LYS A 31 -15.72 -2.45 -4.86
CA LYS A 31 -14.93 -3.32 -3.99
C LYS A 31 -13.75 -3.91 -4.75
N LEU A 32 -13.99 -4.35 -5.96
CA LEU A 32 -12.94 -4.90 -6.80
C LEU A 32 -11.88 -3.85 -7.10
N LYS A 33 -12.28 -2.61 -7.37
CA LYS A 33 -11.35 -1.53 -7.63
C LYS A 33 -10.47 -1.26 -6.39
N LEU A 34 -11.08 -1.28 -5.21
CA LEU A 34 -10.33 -1.09 -3.97
C LEU A 34 -9.31 -2.22 -3.77
N GLN A 35 -9.70 -3.45 -4.08
CA GLN A 35 -8.81 -4.60 -3.97
C GLN A 35 -7.64 -4.47 -4.95
N ASN A 36 -7.90 -4.02 -6.17
CA ASN A 36 -6.86 -3.81 -7.17
C ASN A 36 -5.90 -2.70 -6.74
N ASP A 37 -6.43 -1.62 -6.19
CA ASP A 37 -5.60 -0.52 -5.68
C ASP A 37 -4.70 -1.00 -4.54
N LEU A 38 -5.26 -1.81 -3.65
CA LEU A 38 -4.50 -2.37 -2.53
C LEU A 38 -3.36 -3.25 -3.04
N LYS A 39 -3.64 -4.06 -4.06
CA LYS A 39 -2.64 -4.94 -4.65
C LYS A 39 -1.51 -4.14 -5.28
N GLU A 40 -1.83 -3.07 -6.00
CA GLU A 40 -0.82 -2.21 -6.61
C GLU A 40 0.07 -1.57 -5.55
N LEU A 41 -0.54 -1.07 -4.48
CA LEU A 41 0.21 -0.46 -3.40
C LEU A 41 1.12 -1.48 -2.71
N ASP A 42 0.64 -2.71 -2.56
CA ASP A 42 1.44 -3.78 -1.98
C ASP A 42 2.69 -4.04 -2.80
N GLU A 43 2.55 -4.07 -4.12
CA GLU A 43 3.69 -4.26 -5.02
C GLU A 43 4.68 -3.11 -4.92
N ILE A 44 4.17 -1.88 -4.89
CA ILE A 44 5.01 -0.69 -4.74
C ILE A 44 5.74 -0.72 -3.39
N LEU A 45 5.02 -1.10 -2.34
CA LEU A 45 5.61 -1.18 -1.01
C LEU A 45 6.74 -2.21 -0.97
N ASN A 46 6.52 -3.37 -1.55
CA ASN A 46 7.55 -4.41 -1.59
C ASN A 46 8.80 -3.94 -2.33
N ASP A 47 8.61 -3.22 -3.43
CA ASP A 47 9.72 -2.67 -4.20
C ASP A 47 10.52 -1.67 -3.35
N LYS A 48 9.82 -0.81 -2.64
CA LYS A 48 10.50 0.17 -1.78
C LYS A 48 11.20 -0.49 -0.60
N LEU A 49 10.63 -1.55 -0.06
CA LEU A 49 11.28 -2.28 1.02
C LEU A 49 12.55 -2.97 0.53
N GLU A 50 12.55 -3.49 -0.67
CA GLU A 50 13.76 -4.06 -1.27
C GLU A 50 14.84 -3.00 -1.43
N GLN A 51 14.47 -1.83 -1.89
CA GLN A 51 15.42 -0.72 -2.01
C GLN A 51 16.02 -0.36 -0.65
N CYS A 52 15.18 -0.38 0.38
CA CYS A 52 15.62 -0.08 1.73
C CYS A 52 16.62 -1.13 2.23
N GLU A 53 16.36 -2.40 1.97
CA GLU A 53 17.25 -3.48 2.37
C GLU A 53 18.60 -3.37 1.66
N GLU A 54 18.58 -3.09 0.37
CA GLU A 54 19.81 -2.90 -0.41
C GLU A 54 20.64 -1.74 0.15
N TYR A 55 19.96 -0.71 0.56
CA TYR A 55 20.61 0.48 1.08
C TYR A 55 21.30 0.20 2.42
N VAL A 56 20.66 -0.59 3.24
CA VAL A 56 21.19 -0.94 4.57
C VAL A 56 22.28 -2.01 4.47
N GLY A 57 22.12 -2.90 3.53
CA GLY A 57 23.06 -3.99 3.33
C GLY A 57 24.39 -3.50 2.83
#